data_3f36242d0d1faf02b699b0004fe914f9
#
_entry.id   3f36242d0d1faf02b699b0004fe914f9
#
_cell.length_a   1.000
_cell.length_b   1.000
_cell.length_c   1.000
_cell.angle_alpha   90.00
_cell.angle_beta   90.00
_cell.angle_gamma   90.00
#
_symmetry.space_group_name_H-M   'P 1'
#
loop_
_entity.id
_entity.type
_entity.pdbx_description
1 polymer ?
#
loop_
_entity_poly.entity_id
_entity_poly.type
_entity_poly.pdbx_seq_one_letter_code
_entity_poly.pdbx_strand_id
1 'polypeptide(L)'
;FTHTPAPPILSGLVGSEMCIRDSDKARRLLWPIKQKYGKQLSWADLLVLAGNAAIESMGGKTFGFGGGREDIWHPEEDIYWGPEEEMLGNNRYVGERLLNNPLAAVQMGLIYVNPQGPDGNPDPKASAHDIRETFGRMAMNDYETVALIAGGHTFGKCHGAGDDGLVGVGPEDAPMEQQQFGWKNGYGKGMGRDTITSGLEGPWTKNPAQWDNGYFENLFNYEYELVKSPAGAYQWHPIDLAEENHAPDVEDESLKVTTIMLTSDLALREDPEYRKVSLHFKENPEEFADAFARAWFKLLHRDMGPKNRYLGPEVPAEDLIWQDPVPVGNADYDLSKAKQLIADSGLSIQEMVETAWASASTFRNSDLRGGANGARIRFEPMKSWQSNSHVPLDKVLDVLTNIAQEVGASVADMIVLAGNVGIEKASGVEVPFLAGRGDATEEQTDAESFKVLEPLADGFRNYQKTEYSVSPEEMLVDKAQLLGLTAPEMTVLVGGFRSLGISASGDGVFTADTNTLSNDFFDTLLDMSVEWKPNGNNSYDATHRVSGEKMRSASRVDLVFGSNSQLRSIAEVYASDDAKNKFVSDFISAWNKVMNADRFDV
;
A
#
# COMPACT_ATOMS: atom_id res chain seq x y z
N PHE A 1 -14.27 -3.91 24.55
CA PHE A 1 -12.86 -4.13 24.26
C PHE A 1 -12.13 -4.22 25.59
N THR A 2 -11.71 -5.39 26.01
CA THR A 2 -10.82 -5.56 27.15
C THR A 2 -9.40 -5.45 26.61
N HIS A 3 -8.77 -4.27 26.78
CA HIS A 3 -7.35 -4.13 26.56
C HIS A 3 -6.61 -5.04 27.55
N THR A 4 -5.97 -6.08 27.04
CA THR A 4 -4.88 -6.72 27.76
C THR A 4 -3.70 -5.76 27.62
N PRO A 5 -3.09 -5.27 28.71
CA PRO A 5 -1.90 -4.44 28.59
C PRO A 5 -0.84 -5.25 27.83
N ALA A 6 -0.26 -4.64 26.80
CA ALA A 6 0.85 -5.24 26.06
C ALA A 6 1.95 -5.63 27.06
N PRO A 7 2.57 -6.81 26.93
CA PRO A 7 3.73 -7.16 27.74
C PRO A 7 4.83 -6.11 27.51
N PRO A 8 5.62 -5.77 28.53
CA PRO A 8 6.69 -4.78 28.38
C PRO A 8 7.67 -5.27 27.31
N ILE A 9 7.63 -4.64 26.17
CA ILE A 9 8.50 -4.96 25.02
C ILE A 9 9.81 -4.25 25.29
N LEU A 10 10.87 -5.01 25.56
CA LEU A 10 12.25 -4.54 25.73
C LEU A 10 12.87 -3.85 24.50
N SER A 11 12.11 -3.75 23.41
CA SER A 11 12.42 -2.96 22.21
C SER A 11 11.22 -2.11 21.76
N GLY A 12 10.22 -1.92 22.60
CA GLY A 12 8.86 -1.64 22.22
C GLY A 12 8.37 -0.22 22.38
N LEU A 13 9.25 0.76 22.48
CA LEU A 13 8.83 2.17 22.35
C LEU A 13 8.78 2.63 20.89
N VAL A 14 8.81 1.71 19.96
CA VAL A 14 8.79 2.00 18.53
C VAL A 14 7.57 1.34 17.93
N GLY A 15 6.55 2.13 17.66
CA GLY A 15 5.30 1.67 17.10
C GLY A 15 4.26 2.78 17.12
N SER A 16 3.00 2.42 17.00
CA SER A 16 1.87 3.36 16.97
C SER A 16 1.83 4.28 18.21
N GLU A 17 2.21 3.79 19.38
CA GLU A 17 2.25 4.59 20.61
C GLU A 17 3.21 5.77 20.53
N MET A 18 4.41 5.59 19.93
CA MET A 18 5.34 6.69 19.72
C MET A 18 4.73 7.76 18.79
N CYS A 19 4.16 7.33 17.68
CA CYS A 19 3.50 8.24 16.74
C CYS A 19 2.33 8.99 17.38
N ILE A 20 1.51 8.33 18.19
CA ILE A 20 0.38 8.96 18.90
C ILE A 20 0.88 9.97 19.92
N ARG A 21 1.89 9.63 20.72
CA ARG A 21 2.43 10.50 21.77
C ARG A 21 3.04 11.77 21.21
N ASP A 22 3.85 11.67 20.18
CA ASP A 22 4.51 12.82 19.59
C ASP A 22 3.55 13.69 18.77
N SER A 23 2.63 13.10 18.03
CA SER A 23 1.66 13.84 17.23
C SER A 23 0.56 14.53 18.02
N ASP A 24 0.22 14.08 19.24
CA ASP A 24 -0.82 14.72 20.06
C ASP A 24 -0.49 16.18 20.38
N LYS A 25 0.77 16.47 20.72
CA LYS A 25 1.22 17.85 20.95
C LYS A 25 1.10 18.71 19.70
N ALA A 26 1.55 18.19 18.55
CA ALA A 26 1.45 18.89 17.28
C ALA A 26 -0.02 19.20 16.91
N ARG A 27 -0.92 18.21 17.07
CA ARG A 27 -2.36 18.41 16.83
C ARG A 27 -2.96 19.49 17.73
N ARG A 28 -2.57 19.54 19.00
CA ARG A 28 -3.03 20.58 19.94
C ARG A 28 -2.54 21.96 19.52
N LEU A 29 -1.30 22.08 19.07
CA LEU A 29 -0.74 23.34 18.55
C LEU A 29 -1.42 23.79 17.26
N LEU A 30 -1.82 22.85 16.40
CA LEU A 30 -2.51 23.14 15.13
C LEU A 30 -4.02 23.34 15.29
N TRP A 31 -4.61 23.00 16.45
CA TRP A 31 -6.04 23.10 16.70
C TRP A 31 -6.65 24.48 16.36
N PRO A 32 -6.05 25.63 16.71
CA PRO A 32 -6.61 26.93 16.36
C PRO A 32 -6.77 27.14 14.84
N ILE A 33 -5.88 26.55 14.04
CA ILE A 33 -5.96 26.59 12.57
C ILE A 33 -7.09 25.68 12.11
N LYS A 34 -7.11 24.44 12.58
CA LYS A 34 -8.18 23.47 12.25
C LYS A 34 -9.56 24.00 12.65
N GLN A 35 -9.67 24.60 13.83
CA GLN A 35 -10.92 25.21 14.29
C GLN A 35 -11.39 26.34 13.37
N LYS A 36 -10.46 27.17 12.91
CA LYS A 36 -10.77 28.31 12.01
C LYS A 36 -11.28 27.84 10.65
N TYR A 37 -10.64 26.84 10.05
CA TYR A 37 -10.96 26.39 8.69
C TYR A 37 -11.97 25.24 8.66
N GLY A 38 -12.15 24.50 9.74
CA GLY A 38 -13.15 23.45 9.89
C GLY A 38 -13.09 22.41 8.78
N LYS A 39 -14.19 22.21 8.06
CA LYS A 39 -14.30 21.25 6.97
C LYS A 39 -13.58 21.65 5.68
N GLN A 40 -13.13 22.91 5.56
CA GLN A 40 -12.40 23.38 4.37
C GLN A 40 -10.95 22.89 4.33
N LEU A 41 -10.45 22.35 5.43
CA LEU A 41 -9.10 21.83 5.56
C LEU A 41 -9.14 20.55 6.39
N SER A 42 -8.77 19.42 5.78
CA SER A 42 -8.65 18.16 6.50
C SER A 42 -7.50 18.19 7.51
N TRP A 43 -7.53 17.33 8.51
CA TRP A 43 -6.37 17.12 9.38
C TRP A 43 -5.17 16.58 8.60
N ALA A 44 -5.44 15.67 7.65
CA ALA A 44 -4.40 15.09 6.82
C ALA A 44 -3.65 16.16 6.03
N ASP A 45 -4.36 17.06 5.34
CA ASP A 45 -3.72 18.16 4.61
C ASP A 45 -3.03 19.15 5.55
N LEU A 46 -3.65 19.47 6.70
CA LEU A 46 -3.06 20.39 7.67
C LEU A 46 -1.73 19.87 8.24
N LEU A 47 -1.64 18.58 8.54
CA LEU A 47 -0.41 17.98 9.07
C LEU A 47 0.72 17.98 8.04
N VAL A 48 0.42 17.64 6.78
CA VAL A 48 1.41 17.70 5.69
C VAL A 48 1.88 19.15 5.45
N LEU A 49 0.95 20.09 5.39
CA LEU A 49 1.29 21.52 5.20
C LEU A 49 2.11 22.07 6.38
N ALA A 50 1.80 21.64 7.61
CA ALA A 50 2.58 22.03 8.78
C ALA A 50 4.01 21.47 8.73
N GLY A 51 4.20 20.26 8.22
CA GLY A 51 5.51 19.67 7.97
C GLY A 51 6.32 20.48 6.96
N ASN A 52 5.71 20.86 5.84
CA ASN A 52 6.35 21.74 4.86
C ASN A 52 6.76 23.08 5.47
N ALA A 53 5.84 23.75 6.17
CA ALA A 53 6.10 25.03 6.83
C ALA A 53 7.24 24.92 7.87
N ALA A 54 7.32 23.81 8.60
CA ALA A 54 8.39 23.56 9.55
C ALA A 54 9.75 23.42 8.84
N ILE A 55 9.84 22.60 7.78
CA ILE A 55 11.07 22.44 6.98
C ILE A 55 11.54 23.79 6.42
N GLU A 56 10.63 24.56 5.82
CA GLU A 56 10.94 25.88 5.27
C GLU A 56 11.39 26.88 6.34
N SER A 57 10.76 26.85 7.52
CA SER A 57 11.15 27.71 8.65
C SER A 57 12.55 27.43 9.17
N MET A 58 13.04 26.21 8.97
CA MET A 58 14.41 25.78 9.32
C MET A 58 15.40 25.96 8.16
N GLY A 59 14.98 26.57 7.05
CA GLY A 59 15.83 26.85 5.88
C GLY A 59 15.91 25.70 4.87
N GLY A 60 15.15 24.63 5.03
CA GLY A 60 15.02 23.56 4.05
C GLY A 60 14.14 23.96 2.87
N LYS A 61 14.24 23.22 1.78
CA LYS A 61 13.39 23.39 0.60
C LYS A 61 12.29 22.34 0.61
N THR A 62 11.10 22.69 0.13
CA THR A 62 10.04 21.75 -0.21
C THR A 62 9.80 21.77 -1.71
N PHE A 63 9.30 20.65 -2.25
CA PHE A 63 9.03 20.53 -3.69
C PHE A 63 7.67 21.10 -4.08
N GLY A 64 6.75 21.16 -3.14
CA GLY A 64 5.40 21.66 -3.30
C GLY A 64 4.41 21.01 -2.34
N PHE A 65 3.12 21.26 -2.59
CA PHE A 65 2.02 20.73 -1.80
C PHE A 65 0.79 20.51 -2.68
N GLY A 66 0.24 19.31 -2.63
CA GLY A 66 -1.08 18.97 -3.15
C GLY A 66 -2.03 18.68 -2.00
N GLY A 67 -3.12 19.45 -1.91
CA GLY A 67 -4.24 19.16 -1.00
C GLY A 67 -5.21 18.16 -1.63
N GLY A 68 -6.23 17.77 -0.86
CA GLY A 68 -7.30 16.89 -1.31
C GLY A 68 -7.40 15.57 -0.54
N ARG A 69 -6.62 15.40 0.53
CA ARG A 69 -6.76 14.25 1.44
C ARG A 69 -8.02 14.39 2.26
N GLU A 70 -8.71 13.28 2.45
CA GLU A 70 -9.89 13.20 3.30
C GLU A 70 -9.51 12.65 4.69
N ASP A 71 -10.20 13.14 5.72
CA ASP A 71 -10.10 12.56 7.06
C ASP A 71 -11.01 11.32 7.15
N ILE A 72 -10.47 10.19 7.57
CA ILE A 72 -11.24 8.97 7.84
C ILE A 72 -11.74 9.01 9.28
N TRP A 73 -13.07 8.92 9.45
CA TRP A 73 -13.73 9.05 10.76
C TRP A 73 -14.00 7.71 11.44
N HIS A 74 -14.02 6.64 10.66
CA HIS A 74 -14.25 5.29 11.15
C HIS A 74 -13.09 4.41 10.76
N PRO A 75 -12.68 3.46 11.62
CA PRO A 75 -11.80 2.38 11.19
C PRO A 75 -12.41 1.67 9.99
N GLU A 76 -11.61 1.20 9.07
CA GLU A 76 -12.08 0.31 8.01
C GLU A 76 -12.66 -0.95 8.67
N GLU A 77 -13.93 -1.24 8.38
CA GLU A 77 -14.68 -2.29 9.08
C GLU A 77 -14.30 -3.70 8.60
N ASP A 78 -13.61 -3.79 7.50
CA ASP A 78 -13.66 -4.99 6.67
C ASP A 78 -12.43 -5.87 6.80
N ILE A 79 -11.28 -5.38 7.25
CA ILE A 79 -10.09 -6.20 7.40
C ILE A 79 -9.55 -6.14 8.82
N TYR A 80 -9.40 -7.31 9.40
CA TYR A 80 -8.58 -7.51 10.57
C TYR A 80 -7.24 -8.11 10.12
N TRP A 81 -6.20 -7.28 10.13
CA TRP A 81 -4.86 -7.64 9.71
C TRP A 81 -4.08 -8.49 10.73
N GLY A 82 -4.69 -8.84 11.83
CA GLY A 82 -4.04 -9.45 12.97
C GLY A 82 -3.60 -8.42 14.02
N PRO A 83 -2.96 -8.86 15.10
CA PRO A 83 -2.43 -7.97 16.12
C PRO A 83 -1.38 -7.03 15.50
N GLU A 84 -1.45 -5.75 15.85
CA GLU A 84 -0.49 -4.74 15.38
C GLU A 84 0.96 -5.12 15.66
N GLU A 85 1.23 -5.79 16.78
CA GLU A 85 2.54 -6.30 17.15
C GLU A 85 3.13 -7.28 16.12
N GLU A 86 2.29 -8.10 15.48
CA GLU A 86 2.74 -9.03 14.43
C GLU A 86 3.12 -8.29 13.15
N MET A 87 2.45 -7.19 12.85
CA MET A 87 2.66 -6.40 11.63
C MET A 87 3.78 -5.39 11.77
N LEU A 88 3.94 -4.77 12.93
CA LEU A 88 4.93 -3.73 13.20
C LEU A 88 6.20 -4.28 13.86
N GLY A 89 6.14 -5.47 14.42
CA GLY A 89 7.27 -6.11 15.09
C GLY A 89 8.23 -6.82 14.16
N ASN A 90 9.26 -7.40 14.75
CA ASN A 90 10.25 -8.21 14.03
C ASN A 90 9.67 -9.50 13.44
N ASN A 91 8.52 -9.96 13.94
CA ASN A 91 7.83 -11.18 13.49
C ASN A 91 7.27 -11.09 12.05
N ARG A 92 7.20 -9.88 11.47
CA ARG A 92 6.82 -9.69 10.07
C ARG A 92 7.85 -10.21 9.07
N TYR A 93 9.08 -10.42 9.50
CA TYR A 93 10.15 -10.96 8.67
C TYR A 93 10.24 -12.47 8.81
N VAL A 94 10.45 -13.17 7.70
CA VAL A 94 10.64 -14.63 7.64
C VAL A 94 11.89 -15.00 6.85
N GLY A 95 12.47 -16.17 7.15
CA GLY A 95 13.65 -16.68 6.45
C GLY A 95 14.82 -15.70 6.46
N GLU A 96 15.27 -15.27 5.29
CA GLU A 96 16.34 -14.29 5.11
C GLU A 96 15.84 -12.85 5.23
N ARG A 97 14.91 -12.59 6.16
CA ARG A 97 14.28 -11.31 6.45
C ARG A 97 13.46 -10.75 5.25
N LEU A 98 12.72 -11.62 4.62
CA LEU A 98 11.74 -11.22 3.62
C LEU A 98 10.40 -10.94 4.31
N LEU A 99 9.69 -9.93 3.86
CA LEU A 99 8.30 -9.72 4.26
C LEU A 99 7.42 -10.73 3.50
N ASN A 100 7.15 -11.86 4.12
CA ASN A 100 6.48 -12.99 3.47
C ASN A 100 4.95 -12.88 3.46
N ASN A 101 4.39 -11.86 4.07
CA ASN A 101 2.95 -11.67 4.08
C ASN A 101 2.53 -10.90 2.81
N PRO A 102 1.68 -11.47 1.92
CA PRO A 102 1.27 -10.81 0.68
C PRO A 102 0.16 -9.77 0.86
N LEU A 103 -0.26 -9.45 2.09
CA LEU A 103 -1.32 -8.49 2.34
C LEU A 103 -0.88 -7.06 2.02
N ALA A 104 -1.84 -6.21 1.61
CA ALA A 104 -1.59 -4.84 1.16
C ALA A 104 -0.88 -3.97 2.20
N ALA A 105 -1.19 -4.13 3.49
CA ALA A 105 -0.54 -3.40 4.57
C ALA A 105 0.98 -3.63 4.60
N VAL A 106 1.43 -4.85 4.26
CA VAL A 106 2.85 -5.18 4.13
C VAL A 106 3.42 -4.62 2.82
N GLN A 107 2.64 -4.67 1.74
CA GLN A 107 3.05 -4.17 0.42
C GLN A 107 3.12 -2.64 0.37
N MET A 108 2.31 -1.94 1.14
CA MET A 108 2.36 -0.48 1.22
C MET A 108 3.63 0.06 1.88
N GLY A 109 4.42 -0.79 2.51
CA GLY A 109 5.60 -0.39 3.24
C GLY A 109 5.23 0.37 4.51
N LEU A 110 4.99 -0.36 5.57
CA LEU A 110 4.99 0.25 6.89
C LEU A 110 6.39 0.81 7.13
N ILE A 111 6.50 2.11 7.34
CA ILE A 111 7.76 2.81 7.60
C ILE A 111 8.25 2.42 8.99
N TYR A 112 8.65 1.19 9.15
CA TYR A 112 9.21 0.73 10.39
C TYR A 112 10.47 -0.07 10.14
N VAL A 113 11.56 0.57 10.48
CA VAL A 113 12.87 -0.07 10.57
C VAL A 113 13.32 0.07 12.02
N ASN A 114 13.65 -1.04 12.67
CA ASN A 114 14.12 -0.96 14.05
C ASN A 114 15.41 -0.14 14.12
N PRO A 115 15.41 1.04 14.77
CA PRO A 115 16.56 1.94 14.79
C PRO A 115 17.76 1.34 15.53
N GLN A 116 17.52 0.32 16.36
CA GLN A 116 18.58 -0.41 17.04
C GLN A 116 19.19 -1.52 16.19
N GLY A 117 18.63 -1.79 15.01
CA GLY A 117 19.00 -2.90 14.11
C GLY A 117 17.99 -4.03 14.13
N PRO A 118 18.11 -5.01 13.20
CA PRO A 118 17.20 -6.14 13.10
C PRO A 118 17.09 -6.91 14.42
N ASP A 119 15.86 -7.12 14.90
CA ASP A 119 15.56 -7.79 16.18
C ASP A 119 16.24 -7.13 17.40
N GLY A 120 16.55 -5.83 17.31
CA GLY A 120 17.29 -5.10 18.35
C GLY A 120 18.79 -5.42 18.39
N ASN A 121 19.30 -6.12 17.38
CA ASN A 121 20.74 -6.41 17.26
C ASN A 121 21.45 -5.26 16.51
N PRO A 122 22.44 -4.59 17.09
CA PRO A 122 23.07 -3.41 16.52
C PRO A 122 24.06 -3.73 15.39
N ASP A 123 23.56 -4.30 14.29
CA ASP A 123 24.29 -4.60 13.06
C ASP A 123 23.86 -3.66 11.93
N PRO A 124 24.67 -2.65 11.55
CA PRO A 124 24.35 -1.71 10.49
C PRO A 124 24.14 -2.36 9.11
N LYS A 125 24.90 -3.41 8.78
CA LYS A 125 24.79 -4.07 7.47
C LYS A 125 23.48 -4.87 7.36
N ALA A 126 23.08 -5.54 8.42
CA ALA A 126 21.80 -6.22 8.48
C ALA A 126 20.65 -5.21 8.45
N SER A 127 20.79 -4.05 9.10
CA SER A 127 19.81 -2.96 9.06
C SER A 127 19.58 -2.43 7.65
N ALA A 128 20.62 -2.36 6.81
CA ALA A 128 20.49 -1.91 5.42
C ALA A 128 19.52 -2.78 4.60
N HIS A 129 19.47 -4.08 4.87
CA HIS A 129 18.50 -4.97 4.23
C HIS A 129 17.06 -4.61 4.60
N ASP A 130 16.77 -4.44 5.89
CA ASP A 130 15.43 -4.09 6.37
C ASP A 130 14.99 -2.72 5.85
N ILE A 131 15.90 -1.74 5.79
CA ILE A 131 15.66 -0.43 5.20
C ILE A 131 15.24 -0.58 3.73
N ARG A 132 16.04 -1.29 2.94
CA ARG A 132 15.78 -1.46 1.49
C ARG A 132 14.48 -2.20 1.23
N GLU A 133 14.19 -3.25 1.99
CA GLU A 133 12.95 -4.00 1.88
C GLU A 133 11.72 -3.13 2.22
N THR A 134 11.78 -2.35 3.29
CA THR A 134 10.68 -1.50 3.73
C THR A 134 10.46 -0.32 2.79
N PHE A 135 11.51 0.43 2.45
CA PHE A 135 11.40 1.60 1.58
C PHE A 135 11.12 1.21 0.12
N GLY A 136 11.62 0.06 -0.34
CA GLY A 136 11.30 -0.47 -1.67
C GLY A 136 9.81 -0.74 -1.86
N ARG A 137 9.12 -1.19 -0.81
CA ARG A 137 7.65 -1.37 -0.82
C ARG A 137 6.87 -0.07 -0.90
N MET A 138 7.48 1.04 -0.49
CA MET A 138 6.95 2.39 -0.71
C MET A 138 7.36 2.98 -2.06
N ALA A 139 7.90 2.16 -2.95
CA ALA A 139 8.44 2.57 -4.25
C ALA A 139 9.60 3.59 -4.15
N MET A 140 10.36 3.57 -3.04
CA MET A 140 11.56 4.37 -2.85
C MET A 140 12.80 3.58 -3.29
N ASN A 141 13.60 4.14 -4.18
CA ASN A 141 14.90 3.60 -4.53
C ASN A 141 15.98 4.01 -3.50
N ASP A 142 17.21 3.50 -3.65
CA ASP A 142 18.30 3.78 -2.70
C ASP A 142 18.64 5.28 -2.62
N TYR A 143 18.53 6.03 -3.73
CA TYR A 143 18.78 7.47 -3.78
C TYR A 143 17.73 8.25 -2.98
N GLU A 144 16.45 7.96 -3.18
CA GLU A 144 15.33 8.55 -2.45
C GLU A 144 15.35 8.16 -0.97
N THR A 145 15.70 6.91 -0.66
CA THR A 145 15.80 6.38 0.70
C THR A 145 16.86 7.11 1.51
N VAL A 146 18.07 7.24 0.96
CA VAL A 146 19.16 7.97 1.63
C VAL A 146 18.81 9.46 1.80
N ALA A 147 18.23 10.08 0.76
CA ALA A 147 17.81 11.48 0.85
C ALA A 147 16.78 11.68 1.96
N LEU A 148 15.78 10.80 2.05
CA LEU A 148 14.69 10.91 3.02
C LEU A 148 15.17 10.71 4.45
N ILE A 149 15.99 9.67 4.70
CA ILE A 149 16.53 9.39 6.03
C ILE A 149 17.46 10.54 6.47
N ALA A 150 18.45 10.87 5.68
CA ALA A 150 19.43 11.89 6.02
C ALA A 150 18.80 13.29 6.17
N GLY A 151 17.85 13.64 5.29
CA GLY A 151 17.13 14.90 5.37
C GLY A 151 16.23 14.98 6.60
N GLY A 152 15.51 13.92 6.91
CA GLY A 152 14.70 13.83 8.13
C GLY A 152 15.55 13.92 9.40
N HIS A 153 16.66 13.20 9.45
CA HIS A 153 17.58 13.20 10.59
C HIS A 153 18.50 14.44 10.67
N THR A 154 18.44 15.35 9.71
CA THR A 154 19.03 16.68 9.85
C THR A 154 18.36 17.48 10.97
N PHE A 155 17.07 17.21 11.24
CA PHE A 155 16.26 17.95 12.20
C PHE A 155 15.98 17.16 13.48
N GLY A 156 15.73 17.90 14.57
CA GLY A 156 15.20 17.35 15.82
C GLY A 156 16.16 16.47 16.60
N LYS A 157 15.58 15.72 17.52
CA LYS A 157 16.28 14.75 18.36
C LYS A 157 15.37 13.59 18.75
N CYS A 158 15.96 12.47 19.10
CA CYS A 158 15.30 11.38 19.78
C CYS A 158 15.09 11.70 21.26
N HIS A 159 14.04 11.11 21.86
CA HIS A 159 13.63 11.32 23.25
C HIS A 159 13.64 10.00 24.04
N GLY A 160 14.62 9.84 24.89
CA GLY A 160 14.82 8.69 25.77
C GLY A 160 15.56 9.11 27.05
N ALA A 161 15.15 10.25 27.63
CA ALA A 161 15.87 10.94 28.70
C ALA A 161 15.96 10.18 30.01
N GLY A 162 15.14 9.16 30.22
CA GLY A 162 15.11 8.36 31.44
C GLY A 162 14.70 6.92 31.17
N ASP A 163 14.65 6.10 32.23
CA ASP A 163 14.27 4.69 32.17
C ASP A 163 12.92 4.48 31.49
N ASP A 164 12.83 3.51 30.58
CA ASP A 164 11.63 3.19 29.80
C ASP A 164 10.42 2.79 30.68
N GLY A 165 10.68 2.18 31.82
CA GLY A 165 9.63 1.88 32.81
C GLY A 165 8.92 3.12 33.38
N LEU A 166 9.45 4.34 33.12
CA LEU A 166 8.83 5.60 33.54
C LEU A 166 7.91 6.22 32.47
N VAL A 167 7.78 5.62 31.30
CA VAL A 167 6.90 6.13 30.22
C VAL A 167 5.45 6.25 30.70
N GLY A 168 5.00 5.30 31.51
CA GLY A 168 3.63 5.28 32.04
C GLY A 168 2.65 4.53 31.14
N VAL A 169 1.37 4.74 31.38
CA VAL A 169 0.28 4.11 30.64
C VAL A 169 0.09 4.74 29.26
N GLY A 170 -0.56 4.00 28.34
CA GLY A 170 -0.90 4.49 27.02
C GLY A 170 -1.84 5.70 27.02
N PRO A 171 -1.98 6.37 25.88
CA PRO A 171 -2.80 7.57 25.72
C PRO A 171 -4.24 7.43 26.21
N GLU A 172 -4.88 6.33 25.91
CA GLU A 172 -6.29 6.07 26.24
C GLU A 172 -6.52 5.85 27.73
N ASP A 173 -5.50 5.34 28.43
CA ASP A 173 -5.54 5.03 29.87
C ASP A 173 -4.94 6.14 30.73
N ALA A 174 -4.32 7.17 30.11
CA ALA A 174 -3.65 8.22 30.83
C ALA A 174 -4.63 9.19 31.51
N PRO A 175 -4.31 9.70 32.72
CA PRO A 175 -5.12 10.72 33.40
C PRO A 175 -5.28 11.98 32.55
N MET A 176 -6.44 12.63 32.64
CA MET A 176 -6.78 13.83 31.86
C MET A 176 -5.74 14.95 31.96
N GLU A 177 -5.14 15.13 33.12
CA GLU A 177 -4.10 16.14 33.33
C GLU A 177 -2.80 15.85 32.58
N GLN A 178 -2.58 14.60 32.16
CA GLN A 178 -1.44 14.23 31.31
C GLN A 178 -1.75 14.42 29.82
N GLN A 179 -3.02 14.39 29.43
CA GLN A 179 -3.47 14.53 28.05
C GLN A 179 -3.56 16.00 27.58
N GLN A 180 -3.62 16.97 28.50
CA GLN A 180 -3.89 18.37 28.14
C GLN A 180 -2.72 19.07 27.44
N PHE A 181 -1.48 18.66 27.69
CA PHE A 181 -0.26 19.36 27.23
C PHE A 181 0.72 18.43 26.51
N GLY A 182 0.26 17.35 25.95
CA GLY A 182 1.06 16.24 25.45
C GLY A 182 1.36 15.24 26.57
N TRP A 183 2.12 14.21 26.24
CA TRP A 183 2.32 13.08 27.14
C TRP A 183 3.32 13.43 28.23
N LYS A 184 2.89 13.37 29.45
CA LYS A 184 3.74 13.49 30.62
C LYS A 184 4.14 12.09 31.08
N ASN A 185 5.45 11.81 31.12
CA ASN A 185 6.01 10.59 31.70
C ASN A 185 6.40 10.78 33.16
N GLY A 186 6.88 9.73 33.81
CA GLY A 186 7.25 9.75 35.26
C GLY A 186 8.66 10.29 35.53
N TYR A 187 9.45 10.66 34.51
CA TYR A 187 10.82 11.12 34.68
C TYR A 187 10.89 12.66 34.78
N GLY A 188 11.60 13.17 35.76
CA GLY A 188 11.83 14.62 35.93
C GLY A 188 10.55 15.46 35.86
N LYS A 189 10.49 16.38 34.89
CA LYS A 189 9.28 17.19 34.61
C LYS A 189 8.25 16.42 33.79
N GLY A 190 8.61 15.27 33.20
CA GLY A 190 7.80 14.47 32.30
C GLY A 190 7.59 15.05 30.91
N MET A 191 8.29 16.11 30.53
CA MET A 191 8.18 16.82 29.25
C MET A 191 9.47 17.61 28.95
N GLY A 192 9.59 18.14 27.74
CA GLY A 192 10.76 18.90 27.30
C GLY A 192 12.01 18.02 27.28
N ARG A 193 13.08 18.43 27.96
CA ARG A 193 14.31 17.60 28.05
C ARG A 193 14.09 16.26 28.75
N ASP A 194 13.05 16.14 29.57
CA ASP A 194 12.74 14.92 30.32
C ASP A 194 11.74 14.00 29.57
N THR A 195 11.53 14.21 28.28
CA THR A 195 10.62 13.41 27.45
C THR A 195 11.20 12.00 27.22
N ILE A 196 10.32 11.00 27.29
CA ILE A 196 10.62 9.61 26.91
C ILE A 196 9.57 9.19 25.88
N THR A 197 9.97 8.93 24.63
CA THR A 197 9.09 8.44 23.56
C THR A 197 9.73 7.31 22.74
N SER A 198 10.88 7.52 22.11
CA SER A 198 11.54 6.52 21.26
C SER A 198 12.50 5.59 22.00
N GLY A 199 12.86 5.92 23.22
CA GLY A 199 13.89 5.24 23.98
C GLY A 199 15.34 5.57 23.58
N LEU A 200 15.56 6.13 22.41
CA LEU A 200 16.85 6.69 21.95
C LEU A 200 16.95 8.13 22.46
N GLU A 201 18.17 8.65 22.72
CA GLU A 201 18.34 10.00 23.27
C GLU A 201 19.46 10.74 22.55
N GLY A 202 19.11 11.88 21.98
CA GLY A 202 20.05 12.83 21.39
C GLY A 202 19.72 13.27 19.96
N PRO A 203 20.30 14.40 19.50
CA PRO A 203 20.20 14.89 18.13
C PRO A 203 21.26 14.25 17.23
N TRP A 204 21.02 14.23 15.92
CA TRP A 204 21.99 13.75 14.93
C TRP A 204 23.01 14.80 14.52
N THR A 205 22.63 16.08 14.63
CA THR A 205 23.44 17.21 14.19
C THR A 205 23.63 18.23 15.30
N LYS A 206 24.62 19.09 15.14
CA LYS A 206 24.85 20.21 16.06
C LYS A 206 23.83 21.34 15.92
N ASN A 207 23.08 21.36 14.81
CA ASN A 207 22.06 22.38 14.51
C ASN A 207 20.69 21.74 14.29
N PRO A 208 20.06 21.12 15.29
CA PRO A 208 18.85 20.30 15.10
C PRO A 208 17.60 21.10 14.70
N ALA A 209 17.67 22.42 14.62
CA ALA A 209 16.60 23.30 14.16
C ALA A 209 16.96 24.06 12.87
N GLN A 210 17.95 23.58 12.12
CA GLN A 210 18.40 24.21 10.89
C GLN A 210 18.75 23.19 9.82
N TRP A 211 18.38 23.45 8.57
CA TRP A 211 18.82 22.66 7.42
C TRP A 211 20.30 22.92 7.14
N ASP A 212 21.10 21.88 7.18
CA ASP A 212 22.50 21.91 6.75
C ASP A 212 22.96 20.50 6.33
N ASN A 213 24.24 20.33 5.99
CA ASN A 213 24.84 19.07 5.62
C ASN A 213 25.49 18.32 6.80
N GLY A 214 25.20 18.75 8.03
CA GLY A 214 25.82 18.26 9.27
C GLY A 214 25.59 16.78 9.53
N TYR A 215 24.49 16.21 9.05
CA TYR A 215 24.22 14.78 9.17
C TYR A 215 25.32 13.93 8.48
N PHE A 216 25.62 14.22 7.22
CA PHE A 216 26.68 13.48 6.49
C PHE A 216 28.09 13.81 7.00
N GLU A 217 28.32 15.05 7.45
CA GLU A 217 29.57 15.39 8.10
C GLU A 217 29.79 14.52 9.33
N ASN A 218 28.81 14.41 10.22
CA ASN A 218 28.90 13.57 11.40
C ASN A 218 29.03 12.09 11.03
N LEU A 219 28.23 11.58 10.11
CA LEU A 219 28.23 10.18 9.71
C LEU A 219 29.60 9.69 9.22
N PHE A 220 30.38 10.55 8.52
CA PHE A 220 31.63 10.17 7.88
C PHE A 220 32.89 10.69 8.56
N ASN A 221 32.80 11.72 9.41
CA ASN A 221 34.00 12.35 9.99
C ASN A 221 34.39 11.73 11.34
N TYR A 222 33.53 10.90 11.94
CA TYR A 222 33.79 10.27 13.23
C TYR A 222 33.74 8.75 13.16
N GLU A 223 34.49 8.10 14.04
CA GLU A 223 34.24 6.73 14.43
C GLU A 223 33.23 6.70 15.56
N TYR A 224 32.53 5.57 15.72
CA TYR A 224 31.42 5.45 16.64
C TYR A 224 31.60 4.30 17.61
N GLU A 225 31.22 4.50 18.85
CA GLU A 225 31.10 3.46 19.87
C GLU A 225 29.63 3.17 20.19
N LEU A 226 29.34 1.87 20.40
CA LEU A 226 28.01 1.43 20.79
C LEU A 226 27.75 1.73 22.27
N VAL A 227 26.70 2.43 22.56
CA VAL A 227 26.28 2.77 23.93
C VAL A 227 24.81 2.46 24.17
N LYS A 228 24.37 2.57 25.41
CA LYS A 228 22.95 2.56 25.74
C LYS A 228 22.48 3.96 26.13
N SER A 229 21.31 4.33 25.64
CA SER A 229 20.61 5.54 26.09
C SER A 229 20.18 5.42 27.56
N PRO A 230 19.77 6.50 28.21
CA PRO A 230 19.18 6.43 29.56
C PRO A 230 17.94 5.52 29.64
N ALA A 231 17.17 5.36 28.56
CA ALA A 231 16.06 4.44 28.45
C ALA A 231 16.46 2.97 28.16
N GLY A 232 17.75 2.70 27.95
CA GLY A 232 18.29 1.35 27.74
C GLY A 232 18.40 0.92 26.28
N ALA A 233 17.99 1.74 25.31
CA ALA A 233 18.10 1.42 23.89
C ALA A 233 19.54 1.55 23.36
N TYR A 234 19.92 0.73 22.39
CA TYR A 234 21.23 0.83 21.72
C TYR A 234 21.26 2.02 20.77
N GLN A 235 22.33 2.81 20.89
CA GLN A 235 22.66 3.93 20.00
C GLN A 235 24.17 4.08 19.87
N TRP A 236 24.62 4.94 18.97
CA TRP A 236 26.02 5.11 18.68
C TRP A 236 26.46 6.54 18.96
N HIS A 237 27.52 6.71 19.75
CA HIS A 237 28.11 8.01 20.04
C HIS A 237 29.39 8.19 19.22
N PRO A 238 29.63 9.39 18.67
CA PRO A 238 30.90 9.69 18.02
C PRO A 238 32.03 9.70 19.03
N ILE A 239 33.15 9.08 18.66
CA ILE A 239 34.39 9.08 19.46
C ILE A 239 35.11 10.40 19.22
N ASP A 240 35.61 11.02 20.28
CA ASP A 240 36.38 12.27 20.24
C ASP A 240 35.63 13.43 19.55
N LEU A 241 34.33 13.54 19.78
CA LEU A 241 33.53 14.67 19.26
C LEU A 241 34.07 16.00 19.83
N ALA A 242 34.47 16.89 18.93
CA ALA A 242 34.95 18.23 19.32
C ALA A 242 33.81 19.05 19.97
N GLU A 243 34.13 19.85 20.96
CA GLU A 243 33.15 20.62 21.74
C GLU A 243 32.24 21.52 20.88
N GLU A 244 32.78 22.11 19.82
CA GLU A 244 32.03 22.93 18.87
C GLU A 244 31.01 22.13 18.01
N ASN A 245 31.10 20.81 18.00
CA ASN A 245 30.18 19.92 17.27
C ASN A 245 29.11 19.29 18.16
N HIS A 246 29.09 19.61 19.45
CA HIS A 246 27.97 19.28 20.33
C HIS A 246 26.76 20.14 20.02
N ALA A 247 25.58 19.58 20.16
CA ALA A 247 24.31 20.29 19.99
C ALA A 247 23.91 21.06 21.25
N PRO A 248 23.10 22.11 21.17
CA PRO A 248 22.49 22.75 22.32
C PRO A 248 21.44 21.79 22.96
N ASP A 249 21.25 21.92 24.26
CA ASP A 249 20.13 21.30 24.96
C ASP A 249 18.79 21.95 24.54
N VAL A 250 17.70 21.19 24.57
CA VAL A 250 16.37 21.65 24.11
C VAL A 250 15.74 22.74 24.96
N GLU A 251 16.17 22.92 26.22
CA GLU A 251 15.63 23.92 27.15
C GLU A 251 16.65 24.96 27.56
N ASP A 252 17.95 24.69 27.43
CA ASP A 252 19.04 25.55 27.88
C ASP A 252 20.21 25.51 26.89
N GLU A 253 20.24 26.44 25.98
CA GLU A 253 21.27 26.55 24.94
C GLU A 253 22.71 26.67 25.48
N SER A 254 22.89 27.04 26.76
CA SER A 254 24.21 27.08 27.40
C SER A 254 24.76 25.67 27.72
N LEU A 255 23.90 24.69 27.78
CA LEU A 255 24.26 23.27 27.94
C LEU A 255 24.49 22.61 26.59
N LYS A 256 25.47 21.72 26.53
CA LYS A 256 25.83 20.98 25.32
C LYS A 256 25.55 19.49 25.50
N VAL A 257 25.01 18.87 24.46
CA VAL A 257 24.74 17.43 24.41
C VAL A 257 25.46 16.81 23.21
N THR A 258 25.90 15.58 23.35
CA THR A 258 26.53 14.83 22.25
C THR A 258 25.52 14.56 21.13
N THR A 259 26.01 14.49 19.91
CA THR A 259 25.22 13.95 18.79
C THR A 259 25.23 12.43 18.83
N ILE A 260 24.29 11.82 18.14
CA ILE A 260 24.14 10.36 18.05
C ILE A 260 24.01 9.89 16.61
N MET A 261 24.23 8.59 16.38
CA MET A 261 23.73 7.86 15.22
C MET A 261 22.97 6.62 15.68
N LEU A 262 21.97 6.22 14.90
CA LEU A 262 21.25 4.98 15.06
C LEU A 262 21.98 3.86 14.32
N THR A 263 21.66 2.61 14.62
CA THR A 263 22.17 1.50 13.82
C THR A 263 21.71 1.61 12.36
N SER A 264 20.47 2.07 12.15
CA SER A 264 19.93 2.37 10.82
C SER A 264 20.64 3.52 10.10
N ASP A 265 21.18 4.52 10.83
CA ASP A 265 22.00 5.58 10.22
C ASP A 265 23.35 5.05 9.75
N LEU A 266 24.01 4.26 10.59
CA LEU A 266 25.29 3.65 10.21
C LEU A 266 25.16 2.70 9.02
N ALA A 267 23.97 2.16 8.76
CA ALA A 267 23.69 1.40 7.54
C ALA A 267 23.98 2.23 6.27
N LEU A 268 23.71 3.54 6.29
CA LEU A 268 23.97 4.44 5.16
C LEU A 268 25.48 4.64 4.91
N ARG A 269 26.34 4.31 5.90
CA ARG A 269 27.79 4.33 5.78
C ARG A 269 28.36 2.95 5.42
N GLU A 270 27.79 1.87 5.97
CA GLU A 270 28.35 0.53 5.91
C GLU A 270 27.87 -0.30 4.70
N ASP A 271 26.65 -0.02 4.18
CA ASP A 271 26.18 -0.64 2.93
C ASP A 271 26.84 0.05 1.73
N PRO A 272 27.42 -0.72 0.78
CA PRO A 272 28.18 -0.13 -0.33
C PRO A 272 27.39 0.81 -1.23
N GLU A 273 26.11 0.48 -1.54
CA GLU A 273 25.27 1.29 -2.42
C GLU A 273 24.77 2.53 -1.70
N TYR A 274 24.30 2.41 -0.47
CA TYR A 274 23.92 3.56 0.34
C TYR A 274 25.11 4.49 0.61
N ARG A 275 26.30 3.93 0.88
CA ARG A 275 27.51 4.71 1.08
C ARG A 275 27.85 5.58 -0.13
N LYS A 276 27.72 5.02 -1.32
CA LYS A 276 27.96 5.75 -2.57
C LYS A 276 27.06 6.97 -2.71
N VAL A 277 25.78 6.80 -2.45
CA VAL A 277 24.79 7.88 -2.47
C VAL A 277 25.07 8.89 -1.36
N SER A 278 25.35 8.41 -0.14
CA SER A 278 25.63 9.29 1.02
C SER A 278 26.87 10.16 0.81
N LEU A 279 27.95 9.61 0.23
CA LEU A 279 29.14 10.39 -0.12
C LEU A 279 28.86 11.40 -1.24
N HIS A 280 28.06 11.01 -2.23
CA HIS A 280 27.63 11.94 -3.27
C HIS A 280 26.87 13.13 -2.69
N PHE A 281 25.92 12.91 -1.81
CA PHE A 281 25.17 13.97 -1.14
C PHE A 281 26.04 14.82 -0.20
N LYS A 282 27.01 14.21 0.47
CA LYS A 282 28.00 14.96 1.28
C LYS A 282 28.78 15.98 0.43
N GLU A 283 29.13 15.59 -0.79
CA GLU A 283 29.92 16.43 -1.72
C GLU A 283 29.03 17.40 -2.50
N ASN A 284 27.72 17.14 -2.63
CA ASN A 284 26.77 17.91 -3.44
C ASN A 284 25.53 18.31 -2.63
N PRO A 285 25.65 19.26 -1.66
CA PRO A 285 24.57 19.59 -0.73
C PRO A 285 23.32 20.19 -1.41
N GLU A 286 23.44 20.84 -2.56
CA GLU A 286 22.29 21.37 -3.32
C GLU A 286 21.49 20.21 -3.98
N GLU A 287 22.16 19.18 -4.47
CA GLU A 287 21.50 17.98 -4.99
C GLU A 287 20.81 17.19 -3.86
N PHE A 288 21.45 17.11 -2.70
CA PHE A 288 20.84 16.54 -1.50
C PHE A 288 19.55 17.27 -1.11
N ALA A 289 19.58 18.61 -1.10
CA ALA A 289 18.39 19.39 -0.76
C ALA A 289 17.23 19.17 -1.74
N ASP A 290 17.51 19.09 -3.05
CA ASP A 290 16.48 18.78 -4.06
C ASP A 290 15.99 17.34 -3.94
N ALA A 291 16.90 16.39 -3.75
CA ALA A 291 16.56 14.98 -3.57
C ALA A 291 15.67 14.76 -2.34
N PHE A 292 15.98 15.40 -1.21
CA PHE A 292 15.13 15.35 -0.02
C PHE A 292 13.76 15.97 -0.27
N ALA A 293 13.70 17.15 -0.88
CA ALA A 293 12.43 17.83 -1.16
C ALA A 293 11.51 16.95 -2.03
N ARG A 294 12.06 16.28 -3.06
CA ARG A 294 11.34 15.36 -3.93
C ARG A 294 10.91 14.06 -3.23
N ALA A 295 11.81 13.46 -2.45
CA ALA A 295 11.51 12.25 -1.69
C ALA A 295 10.46 12.50 -0.59
N TRP A 296 10.54 13.64 0.09
CA TRP A 296 9.53 14.09 1.04
C TRP A 296 8.17 14.30 0.37
N PHE A 297 8.13 14.97 -0.78
CA PHE A 297 6.91 15.15 -1.55
C PHE A 297 6.32 13.79 -1.97
N LYS A 298 7.14 12.89 -2.50
CA LYS A 298 6.72 11.54 -2.89
C LYS A 298 6.13 10.77 -1.71
N LEU A 299 6.82 10.76 -0.56
CA LEU A 299 6.34 10.07 0.65
C LEU A 299 4.93 10.50 1.04
N LEU A 300 4.65 11.80 0.94
CA LEU A 300 3.41 12.40 1.43
C LEU A 300 2.28 12.46 0.38
N HIS A 301 2.56 12.13 -0.89
CA HIS A 301 1.58 12.26 -1.99
C HIS A 301 1.40 10.97 -2.81
N ARG A 302 2.23 9.93 -2.57
CA ARG A 302 2.19 8.71 -3.37
C ARG A 302 0.87 7.93 -3.27
N ASP A 303 0.12 8.15 -2.22
CA ASP A 303 -1.18 7.53 -1.93
C ASP A 303 -2.38 8.41 -2.31
N MET A 304 -2.15 9.53 -2.97
CA MET A 304 -3.21 10.44 -3.41
C MET A 304 -3.73 10.16 -4.83
N GLY A 305 -3.13 9.21 -5.53
CA GLY A 305 -3.42 8.93 -6.93
C GLY A 305 -2.80 9.95 -7.89
N PRO A 306 -3.34 10.05 -9.12
CA PRO A 306 -2.75 10.91 -10.15
C PRO A 306 -2.91 12.39 -9.83
N LYS A 307 -2.03 13.20 -10.43
CA LYS A 307 -1.93 14.65 -10.19
C LYS A 307 -3.23 15.44 -10.36
N ASN A 308 -4.16 14.99 -11.21
CA ASN A 308 -5.46 15.65 -11.41
C ASN A 308 -6.36 15.63 -10.15
N ARG A 309 -6.02 14.83 -9.15
CA ARG A 309 -6.68 14.82 -7.83
C ARG A 309 -6.14 15.88 -6.88
N TYR A 310 -4.99 16.47 -7.18
CA TYR A 310 -4.33 17.41 -6.27
C TYR A 310 -4.96 18.78 -6.34
N LEU A 311 -5.16 19.41 -5.18
CA LEU A 311 -5.78 20.72 -5.03
C LEU A 311 -4.77 21.76 -4.52
N GLY A 312 -4.92 22.98 -4.97
CA GLY A 312 -4.19 24.13 -4.46
C GLY A 312 -3.16 24.71 -5.43
N PRO A 313 -2.64 25.90 -5.10
CA PRO A 313 -1.74 26.65 -5.99
C PRO A 313 -0.28 26.16 -5.96
N GLU A 314 0.08 25.33 -4.98
CA GLU A 314 1.45 24.84 -4.78
C GLU A 314 1.66 23.44 -5.39
N VAL A 315 0.66 22.92 -6.13
CA VAL A 315 0.82 21.67 -6.86
C VAL A 315 1.91 21.81 -7.91
N PRO A 316 2.95 20.98 -7.90
CA PRO A 316 4.04 21.06 -8.87
C PRO A 316 3.54 20.92 -10.31
N ALA A 317 4.08 21.73 -11.21
CA ALA A 317 3.73 21.64 -12.64
C ALA A 317 4.31 20.39 -13.31
N GLU A 318 5.42 19.87 -12.79
CA GLU A 318 6.09 18.67 -13.29
C GLU A 318 5.21 17.42 -13.08
N ASP A 319 5.15 16.56 -14.08
CA ASP A 319 4.53 15.22 -13.96
C ASP A 319 5.60 14.23 -13.50
N LEU A 320 5.39 13.64 -12.34
CA LEU A 320 6.34 12.68 -11.77
C LEU A 320 5.94 11.26 -12.18
N ILE A 321 6.91 10.43 -12.54
CA ILE A 321 6.66 9.10 -13.09
C ILE A 321 5.84 8.21 -12.14
N TRP A 322 6.06 8.34 -10.84
CA TRP A 322 5.35 7.57 -9.81
C TRP A 322 3.88 8.01 -9.57
N GLN A 323 3.46 9.12 -10.19
CA GLN A 323 2.05 9.56 -10.22
C GLN A 323 1.26 8.88 -11.34
N ASP A 324 1.85 7.91 -12.02
CA ASP A 324 1.25 7.16 -13.12
C ASP A 324 0.63 8.07 -14.20
N PRO A 325 1.40 9.01 -14.77
CA PRO A 325 0.87 9.98 -15.72
C PRO A 325 0.28 9.29 -16.95
N VAL A 326 -0.91 9.74 -17.37
CA VAL A 326 -1.61 9.24 -18.54
C VAL A 326 -2.05 10.43 -19.41
N PRO A 327 -1.77 10.43 -20.71
CA PRO A 327 -2.32 11.43 -21.62
C PRO A 327 -3.86 11.41 -21.60
N VAL A 328 -4.46 12.56 -21.86
CA VAL A 328 -5.92 12.65 -22.02
C VAL A 328 -6.36 11.79 -23.21
N GLY A 329 -7.30 10.87 -22.95
CA GLY A 329 -7.85 10.00 -23.99
C GLY A 329 -8.91 10.70 -24.86
N ASN A 330 -9.18 10.11 -26.03
CA ASN A 330 -10.28 10.53 -26.88
C ASN A 330 -11.56 9.79 -26.47
N ALA A 331 -12.59 10.54 -26.09
CA ALA A 331 -13.93 9.99 -25.79
C ALA A 331 -14.89 10.09 -26.98
N ASP A 332 -14.53 10.82 -28.03
CA ASP A 332 -15.37 11.08 -29.20
C ASP A 332 -14.99 10.16 -30.37
N TYR A 333 -15.48 8.93 -30.33
CA TYR A 333 -15.37 7.94 -31.39
C TYR A 333 -16.66 7.12 -31.54
N ASP A 334 -16.81 6.41 -32.66
CA ASP A 334 -18.00 5.58 -32.91
C ASP A 334 -17.98 4.32 -32.02
N LEU A 335 -18.62 4.41 -30.84
CA LEU A 335 -18.73 3.32 -29.89
C LEU A 335 -19.46 2.09 -30.48
N SER A 336 -20.46 2.30 -31.32
CA SER A 336 -21.22 1.20 -31.94
C SER A 336 -20.34 0.43 -32.92
N LYS A 337 -19.55 1.15 -33.73
CA LYS A 337 -18.56 0.53 -34.62
C LYS A 337 -17.50 -0.24 -33.81
N ALA A 338 -16.99 0.35 -32.74
CA ALA A 338 -15.99 -0.32 -31.88
C ALA A 338 -16.53 -1.63 -31.29
N LYS A 339 -17.74 -1.60 -30.70
CA LYS A 339 -18.42 -2.80 -30.20
C LYS A 339 -18.60 -3.88 -31.27
N GLN A 340 -19.00 -3.49 -32.48
CA GLN A 340 -19.17 -4.43 -33.60
C GLN A 340 -17.84 -5.08 -34.01
N LEU A 341 -16.78 -4.27 -34.16
CA LEU A 341 -15.44 -4.78 -34.52
C LEU A 341 -14.90 -5.75 -33.46
N ILE A 342 -15.09 -5.45 -32.17
CA ILE A 342 -14.74 -6.35 -31.07
C ILE A 342 -15.57 -7.63 -31.13
N ALA A 343 -16.87 -7.52 -31.35
CA ALA A 343 -17.77 -8.66 -31.44
C ALA A 343 -17.40 -9.61 -32.59
N ASP A 344 -16.92 -9.08 -33.70
CA ASP A 344 -16.53 -9.82 -34.92
C ASP A 344 -15.05 -10.24 -34.94
N SER A 345 -14.27 -9.86 -33.92
CA SER A 345 -12.82 -10.09 -33.84
C SER A 345 -12.39 -11.57 -33.75
N GLY A 346 -13.31 -12.45 -33.39
CA GLY A 346 -13.02 -13.86 -33.11
C GLY A 346 -12.39 -14.14 -31.75
N LEU A 347 -12.30 -13.11 -30.87
CA LEU A 347 -11.91 -13.29 -29.47
C LEU A 347 -13.03 -14.01 -28.71
N SER A 348 -12.67 -14.95 -27.85
CA SER A 348 -13.62 -15.61 -26.94
C SER A 348 -14.07 -14.67 -25.82
N ILE A 349 -15.18 -15.01 -25.17
CA ILE A 349 -15.67 -14.28 -24.00
C ILE A 349 -14.59 -14.25 -22.91
N GLN A 350 -13.95 -15.39 -22.66
CA GLN A 350 -12.89 -15.52 -21.66
C GLN A 350 -11.69 -14.63 -21.97
N GLU A 351 -11.18 -14.65 -23.20
CA GLU A 351 -10.06 -13.81 -23.63
C GLU A 351 -10.36 -12.33 -23.41
N MET A 352 -11.58 -11.87 -23.74
CA MET A 352 -12.00 -10.47 -23.56
C MET A 352 -12.15 -10.09 -22.08
N VAL A 353 -12.86 -10.91 -21.30
CA VAL A 353 -13.15 -10.60 -19.89
C VAL A 353 -11.88 -10.70 -19.03
N GLU A 354 -11.06 -11.73 -19.22
CA GLU A 354 -9.82 -11.90 -18.43
C GLU A 354 -8.78 -10.82 -18.74
N THR A 355 -8.66 -10.37 -20.00
CA THR A 355 -7.73 -9.28 -20.33
C THR A 355 -8.17 -7.97 -19.68
N ALA A 356 -9.47 -7.65 -19.71
CA ALA A 356 -9.99 -6.46 -19.06
C ALA A 356 -9.80 -6.53 -17.53
N TRP A 357 -10.08 -7.68 -16.94
CA TRP A 357 -9.84 -7.91 -15.51
C TRP A 357 -8.36 -7.79 -15.15
N ALA A 358 -7.47 -8.43 -15.91
CA ALA A 358 -6.03 -8.37 -15.69
C ALA A 358 -5.48 -6.94 -15.71
N SER A 359 -6.05 -6.08 -16.57
CA SER A 359 -5.70 -4.66 -16.64
C SER A 359 -6.27 -3.86 -15.45
N ALA A 360 -7.59 -3.96 -15.21
CA ALA A 360 -8.28 -3.12 -14.24
C ALA A 360 -8.04 -3.54 -12.78
N SER A 361 -7.94 -4.83 -12.50
CA SER A 361 -7.83 -5.36 -11.13
C SER A 361 -6.46 -5.17 -10.48
N THR A 362 -5.54 -4.50 -11.15
CA THR A 362 -4.28 -4.03 -10.55
C THR A 362 -4.47 -2.79 -9.68
N PHE A 363 -5.63 -2.15 -9.75
CA PHE A 363 -5.97 -1.01 -8.92
C PHE A 363 -5.92 -1.34 -7.43
N ARG A 364 -5.37 -0.42 -6.66
CA ARG A 364 -5.32 -0.48 -5.20
C ARG A 364 -5.92 0.79 -4.61
N ASN A 365 -7.02 0.66 -3.89
CA ASN A 365 -7.67 1.78 -3.21
C ASN A 365 -6.81 2.36 -2.07
N SER A 366 -5.84 1.61 -1.58
CA SER A 366 -4.95 2.03 -0.50
C SER A 366 -3.95 3.12 -0.91
N ASP A 367 -3.51 3.13 -2.19
CA ASP A 367 -2.59 4.13 -2.74
C ASP A 367 -3.03 4.69 -4.10
N LEU A 368 -4.22 4.31 -4.56
CA LEU A 368 -4.86 4.76 -5.78
C LEU A 368 -4.00 4.54 -7.05
N ARG A 369 -3.18 3.51 -7.04
CA ARG A 369 -2.32 3.10 -8.15
C ARG A 369 -2.90 1.91 -8.91
N GLY A 370 -2.40 1.70 -10.11
CA GLY A 370 -2.88 0.63 -11.00
C GLY A 370 -4.14 1.02 -11.74
N GLY A 371 -4.87 0.01 -12.23
CA GLY A 371 -6.10 0.19 -13.01
C GLY A 371 -5.93 0.07 -14.51
N ALA A 372 -7.04 0.22 -15.24
CA ALA A 372 -7.09 0.04 -16.68
C ALA A 372 -6.57 1.25 -17.48
N ASN A 373 -6.62 2.45 -16.90
CA ASN A 373 -6.20 3.68 -17.55
C ASN A 373 -4.69 3.65 -17.83
N GLY A 374 -4.29 4.04 -19.01
CA GLY A 374 -2.91 3.94 -19.48
C GLY A 374 -2.58 2.64 -20.20
N ALA A 375 -3.43 1.61 -20.13
CA ALA A 375 -3.20 0.30 -20.74
C ALA A 375 -1.79 -0.26 -20.51
N ARG A 376 -1.25 -0.11 -19.28
CA ARG A 376 0.12 -0.51 -18.93
C ARG A 376 0.36 -2.01 -18.99
N ILE A 377 -0.72 -2.81 -19.07
CA ILE A 377 -0.64 -4.24 -19.36
C ILE A 377 0.08 -4.58 -20.68
N ARG A 378 0.27 -3.60 -21.56
CA ARG A 378 1.06 -3.72 -22.80
C ARG A 378 2.57 -3.77 -22.54
N PHE A 379 3.03 -3.31 -21.38
CA PHE A 379 4.44 -3.11 -21.04
C PHE A 379 4.90 -4.01 -19.91
N GLU A 380 6.23 -4.19 -19.80
CA GLU A 380 6.83 -4.82 -18.64
C GLU A 380 6.74 -3.91 -17.40
N PRO A 381 6.59 -4.48 -16.17
CA PRO A 381 6.54 -5.91 -15.88
C PRO A 381 5.16 -6.55 -16.02
N MET A 382 4.07 -5.77 -16.19
CA MET A 382 2.69 -6.29 -16.16
C MET A 382 2.42 -7.32 -17.26
N LYS A 383 3.02 -7.14 -18.44
CA LYS A 383 2.83 -8.02 -19.60
C LYS A 383 3.25 -9.46 -19.31
N SER A 384 4.36 -9.63 -18.58
CA SER A 384 4.94 -10.94 -18.25
C SER A 384 4.57 -11.47 -16.88
N TRP A 385 3.69 -10.83 -16.12
CA TRP A 385 3.25 -11.34 -14.83
C TRP A 385 2.66 -12.75 -14.94
N GLN A 386 3.06 -13.62 -14.04
CA GLN A 386 2.59 -15.01 -14.04
C GLN A 386 1.07 -15.12 -13.94
N SER A 387 0.41 -14.17 -13.26
CA SER A 387 -1.06 -14.10 -13.16
C SER A 387 -1.76 -13.94 -14.51
N ASN A 388 -1.05 -13.58 -15.57
CA ASN A 388 -1.56 -13.39 -16.91
C ASN A 388 -1.17 -14.54 -17.88
N SER A 389 -0.37 -15.52 -17.42
CA SER A 389 0.22 -16.56 -18.28
C SER A 389 -0.80 -17.51 -18.92
N HIS A 390 -2.03 -17.58 -18.39
CA HIS A 390 -3.09 -18.41 -18.94
C HIS A 390 -3.96 -17.69 -19.98
N VAL A 391 -3.75 -16.38 -20.19
CA VAL A 391 -4.42 -15.57 -21.20
C VAL A 391 -3.47 -15.38 -22.38
N PRO A 392 -3.91 -15.58 -23.65
CA PRO A 392 -3.09 -15.27 -24.83
C PRO A 392 -3.00 -13.76 -25.05
N LEU A 393 -2.37 -13.06 -24.11
CA LEU A 393 -2.40 -11.60 -23.97
C LEU A 393 -1.90 -10.89 -25.24
N ASP A 394 -0.81 -11.37 -25.86
CA ASP A 394 -0.27 -10.77 -27.08
C ASP A 394 -1.30 -10.77 -28.20
N LYS A 395 -1.98 -11.90 -28.43
CA LYS A 395 -3.05 -12.02 -29.43
C LYS A 395 -4.17 -11.01 -29.18
N VAL A 396 -4.62 -10.91 -27.92
CA VAL A 396 -5.73 -10.02 -27.56
C VAL A 396 -5.34 -8.56 -27.74
N LEU A 397 -4.15 -8.19 -27.26
CA LEU A 397 -3.64 -6.81 -27.36
C LEU A 397 -3.41 -6.39 -28.82
N ASP A 398 -2.90 -7.29 -29.68
CA ASP A 398 -2.72 -6.99 -31.10
C ASP A 398 -4.07 -6.69 -31.79
N VAL A 399 -5.09 -7.52 -31.53
CA VAL A 399 -6.44 -7.31 -32.06
C VAL A 399 -7.02 -5.98 -31.58
N LEU A 400 -6.96 -5.71 -30.26
CA LEU A 400 -7.54 -4.50 -29.69
C LEU A 400 -6.79 -3.23 -30.10
N THR A 401 -5.47 -3.31 -30.29
CA THR A 401 -4.66 -2.19 -30.81
C THR A 401 -5.06 -1.82 -32.25
N ASN A 402 -5.28 -2.81 -33.10
CA ASN A 402 -5.75 -2.56 -34.47
C ASN A 402 -7.14 -1.91 -34.48
N ILE A 403 -8.06 -2.38 -33.62
CA ILE A 403 -9.40 -1.78 -33.51
C ILE A 403 -9.29 -0.35 -32.97
N ALA A 404 -8.47 -0.11 -31.93
CA ALA A 404 -8.23 1.22 -31.38
C ALA A 404 -7.79 2.22 -32.47
N GLN A 405 -6.82 1.81 -33.32
CA GLN A 405 -6.34 2.63 -34.44
C GLN A 405 -7.45 2.90 -35.47
N GLU A 406 -8.28 1.89 -35.80
CA GLU A 406 -9.34 2.02 -36.79
C GLU A 406 -10.45 2.99 -36.34
N VAL A 407 -10.78 3.01 -35.05
CA VAL A 407 -11.84 3.88 -34.52
C VAL A 407 -11.33 5.19 -33.92
N GLY A 408 -10.01 5.36 -33.77
CA GLY A 408 -9.40 6.54 -33.16
C GLY A 408 -9.55 6.61 -31.65
N ALA A 409 -9.67 5.46 -30.98
CA ALA A 409 -9.76 5.33 -29.53
C ALA A 409 -8.41 4.90 -28.91
N SER A 410 -8.31 4.92 -27.57
CA SER A 410 -7.18 4.34 -26.85
C SER A 410 -7.26 2.81 -26.76
N VAL A 411 -6.13 2.15 -26.62
CA VAL A 411 -6.07 0.71 -26.32
C VAL A 411 -6.68 0.43 -24.95
N ALA A 412 -6.52 1.33 -23.99
CA ALA A 412 -7.12 1.24 -22.67
C ALA A 412 -8.66 1.15 -22.72
N ASP A 413 -9.28 2.00 -23.56
CA ASP A 413 -10.72 1.92 -23.79
C ASP A 413 -11.12 0.62 -24.49
N MET A 414 -10.36 0.17 -25.48
CA MET A 414 -10.66 -1.08 -26.20
C MET A 414 -10.55 -2.32 -25.30
N ILE A 415 -9.60 -2.34 -24.36
CA ILE A 415 -9.47 -3.44 -23.38
C ILE A 415 -10.74 -3.52 -22.51
N VAL A 416 -11.16 -2.41 -21.90
CA VAL A 416 -12.35 -2.39 -21.06
C VAL A 416 -13.62 -2.67 -21.86
N LEU A 417 -13.74 -2.08 -23.04
CA LEU A 417 -14.89 -2.30 -23.94
C LEU A 417 -14.98 -3.77 -24.39
N ALA A 418 -13.85 -4.42 -24.62
CA ALA A 418 -13.83 -5.84 -24.97
C ALA A 418 -14.39 -6.70 -23.83
N GLY A 419 -14.00 -6.43 -22.57
CA GLY A 419 -14.58 -7.08 -21.41
C GLY A 419 -16.11 -6.89 -21.33
N ASN A 420 -16.57 -5.66 -21.56
CA ASN A 420 -18.01 -5.36 -21.59
C ASN A 420 -18.73 -6.13 -22.72
N VAL A 421 -18.19 -6.15 -23.94
CA VAL A 421 -18.75 -6.93 -25.05
C VAL A 421 -18.79 -8.43 -24.74
N GLY A 422 -17.77 -8.95 -24.06
CA GLY A 422 -17.76 -10.35 -23.59
C GLY A 422 -18.93 -10.63 -22.63
N ILE A 423 -19.14 -9.74 -21.65
CA ILE A 423 -20.25 -9.87 -20.69
C ILE A 423 -21.61 -9.66 -21.39
N GLU A 424 -21.74 -8.72 -22.31
CA GLU A 424 -22.95 -8.51 -23.11
C GLU A 424 -23.32 -9.78 -23.91
N LYS A 425 -22.33 -10.43 -24.53
CA LYS A 425 -22.54 -11.70 -25.24
C LYS A 425 -23.01 -12.82 -24.30
N ALA A 426 -22.45 -12.88 -23.08
CA ALA A 426 -22.76 -13.94 -22.12
C ALA A 426 -24.08 -13.73 -21.38
N SER A 427 -24.49 -12.49 -21.16
CA SER A 427 -25.67 -12.15 -20.35
C SER A 427 -26.90 -11.76 -21.19
N GLY A 428 -26.69 -11.26 -22.41
CA GLY A 428 -27.71 -10.63 -23.22
C GLY A 428 -28.15 -9.25 -22.69
N VAL A 429 -27.41 -8.66 -21.74
CA VAL A 429 -27.72 -7.38 -21.10
C VAL A 429 -26.61 -6.38 -21.46
N GLU A 430 -27.01 -5.16 -21.82
CA GLU A 430 -26.06 -4.08 -22.12
C GLU A 430 -25.25 -3.70 -20.88
N VAL A 431 -23.92 -3.55 -21.06
CA VAL A 431 -22.99 -3.14 -20.00
C VAL A 431 -22.63 -1.66 -20.21
N PRO A 432 -22.88 -0.78 -19.23
CA PRO A 432 -22.52 0.62 -19.31
C PRO A 432 -21.01 0.79 -19.55
N PHE A 433 -20.64 1.72 -20.41
CA PHE A 433 -19.25 2.00 -20.75
C PHE A 433 -18.95 3.49 -20.65
N LEU A 434 -17.82 3.82 -20.02
CA LEU A 434 -17.32 5.17 -19.88
C LEU A 434 -16.04 5.30 -20.71
N ALA A 435 -16.12 6.05 -21.83
CA ALA A 435 -15.02 6.30 -22.74
C ALA A 435 -14.03 7.36 -22.22
N GLY A 436 -12.87 7.46 -22.86
CA GLY A 436 -11.92 8.56 -22.66
C GLY A 436 -10.67 8.18 -21.83
N ARG A 437 -10.40 6.90 -21.62
CA ARG A 437 -9.08 6.47 -21.09
C ARG A 437 -7.99 6.84 -22.07
N GLY A 438 -6.81 7.21 -21.55
CA GLY A 438 -5.61 7.45 -22.33
C GLY A 438 -4.69 6.23 -22.36
N ASP A 439 -3.70 6.27 -23.25
CA ASP A 439 -2.65 5.25 -23.32
C ASP A 439 -1.34 5.85 -22.81
N ALA A 440 -0.78 5.28 -21.75
CA ALA A 440 0.56 5.62 -21.31
C ALA A 440 1.61 5.12 -22.30
N THR A 441 2.78 5.75 -22.31
CA THR A 441 3.97 5.23 -22.99
C THR A 441 4.81 4.39 -22.04
N GLU A 442 5.84 3.74 -22.57
CA GLU A 442 6.79 2.98 -21.75
C GLU A 442 7.57 3.91 -20.81
N GLU A 443 7.94 5.12 -21.28
CA GLU A 443 8.62 6.14 -20.49
C GLU A 443 7.73 6.75 -19.37
N GLN A 444 6.41 6.64 -19.50
CA GLN A 444 5.43 7.04 -18.49
C GLN A 444 5.08 5.90 -17.51
N THR A 445 5.75 4.75 -17.65
CA THR A 445 5.51 3.57 -16.83
C THR A 445 6.68 3.36 -15.88
N ASP A 446 6.44 3.54 -14.59
CA ASP A 446 7.42 3.30 -13.53
C ASP A 446 7.56 1.79 -13.27
N ALA A 447 8.28 1.09 -14.17
CA ALA A 447 8.39 -0.37 -14.17
C ALA A 447 8.91 -0.94 -12.84
N GLU A 448 9.81 -0.23 -12.16
CA GLU A 448 10.36 -0.68 -10.88
C GLU A 448 9.29 -0.67 -9.78
N SER A 449 8.52 0.42 -9.69
CA SER A 449 7.47 0.53 -8.67
C SER A 449 6.21 -0.28 -8.99
N PHE A 450 6.02 -0.69 -10.26
CA PHE A 450 4.92 -1.59 -10.64
C PHE A 450 5.10 -3.03 -10.15
N LYS A 451 6.31 -3.44 -9.74
CA LYS A 451 6.55 -4.79 -9.20
C LYS A 451 5.66 -5.11 -8.00
N VAL A 452 5.40 -4.13 -7.15
CA VAL A 452 4.53 -4.31 -5.97
C VAL A 452 3.05 -4.43 -6.30
N LEU A 453 2.64 -4.13 -7.54
CA LEU A 453 1.27 -4.31 -8.03
C LEU A 453 1.05 -5.72 -8.61
N GLU A 454 2.09 -6.55 -8.76
CA GLU A 454 1.93 -7.93 -9.25
C GLU A 454 0.99 -8.70 -8.32
N PRO A 455 -0.11 -9.26 -8.86
CA PRO A 455 -0.99 -10.09 -8.06
C PRO A 455 -0.26 -11.36 -7.58
N LEU A 456 0.00 -11.48 -6.28
CA LEU A 456 0.54 -12.69 -5.68
C LEU A 456 -0.54 -13.76 -5.54
N ALA A 457 -1.78 -13.33 -5.39
CA ALA A 457 -2.98 -14.14 -5.49
C ALA A 457 -4.11 -13.32 -6.14
N ASP A 458 -4.97 -14.00 -6.85
CA ASP A 458 -6.20 -13.45 -7.40
C ASP A 458 -7.33 -14.49 -7.27
N GLY A 459 -7.99 -14.48 -6.14
CA GLY A 459 -9.07 -15.42 -5.85
C GLY A 459 -10.25 -15.31 -6.82
N PHE A 460 -10.43 -14.14 -7.46
CA PHE A 460 -11.45 -13.98 -8.51
C PHE A 460 -11.17 -14.89 -9.72
N ARG A 461 -9.91 -15.14 -10.06
CA ARG A 461 -9.48 -16.04 -11.14
C ARG A 461 -8.92 -17.38 -10.65
N ASN A 462 -9.05 -17.73 -9.36
CA ASN A 462 -8.43 -18.91 -8.75
C ASN A 462 -6.90 -19.00 -9.00
N TYR A 463 -6.23 -17.86 -9.02
CA TYR A 463 -4.78 -17.77 -9.21
C TYR A 463 -4.07 -17.58 -7.87
N GLN A 464 -2.99 -18.31 -7.68
CA GLN A 464 -2.05 -18.15 -6.57
C GLN A 464 -0.64 -18.46 -7.06
N LYS A 465 0.31 -17.53 -6.84
CA LYS A 465 1.68 -17.65 -7.35
C LYS A 465 2.45 -18.77 -6.65
N THR A 466 2.30 -18.89 -5.34
CA THR A 466 2.92 -19.89 -4.48
C THR A 466 2.10 -20.06 -3.21
N GLU A 467 2.47 -20.97 -2.34
CA GLU A 467 1.89 -21.07 -1.00
C GLU A 467 2.40 -19.91 -0.12
N TYR A 468 1.48 -19.32 0.62
CA TYR A 468 1.75 -18.24 1.57
C TYR A 468 1.31 -18.63 2.97
N SER A 469 1.79 -17.91 4.00
CA SER A 469 1.35 -18.08 5.39
C SER A 469 -0.11 -17.63 5.59
N VAL A 470 -0.61 -16.73 4.73
CA VAL A 470 -1.99 -16.26 4.71
C VAL A 470 -2.83 -17.17 3.82
N SER A 471 -4.05 -17.47 4.24
CA SER A 471 -4.94 -18.35 3.47
C SER A 471 -5.41 -17.71 2.16
N PRO A 472 -5.72 -18.51 1.11
CA PRO A 472 -6.23 -18.01 -0.16
C PRO A 472 -7.51 -17.18 -0.03
N GLU A 473 -8.39 -17.52 0.91
CA GLU A 473 -9.62 -16.78 1.18
C GLU A 473 -9.36 -15.43 1.84
N GLU A 474 -8.37 -15.31 2.72
CA GLU A 474 -7.96 -14.01 3.29
C GLU A 474 -7.35 -13.11 2.22
N MET A 475 -6.54 -13.68 1.30
CA MET A 475 -5.99 -12.94 0.16
C MET A 475 -7.09 -12.50 -0.83
N LEU A 476 -8.18 -13.27 -0.98
CA LEU A 476 -9.35 -12.83 -1.76
C LEU A 476 -10.02 -11.61 -1.13
N VAL A 477 -10.22 -11.62 0.19
CA VAL A 477 -10.83 -10.50 0.93
C VAL A 477 -9.95 -9.26 0.82
N ASP A 478 -8.64 -9.40 1.01
CA ASP A 478 -7.68 -8.32 0.82
C ASP A 478 -7.78 -7.68 -0.58
N LYS A 479 -7.77 -8.52 -1.63
CA LYS A 479 -7.91 -8.03 -3.01
C LYS A 479 -9.27 -7.37 -3.26
N ALA A 480 -10.35 -7.90 -2.71
CA ALA A 480 -11.67 -7.29 -2.81
C ALA A 480 -11.69 -5.88 -2.21
N GLN A 481 -11.05 -5.69 -1.06
CA GLN A 481 -10.93 -4.38 -0.43
C GLN A 481 -10.03 -3.42 -1.20
N LEU A 482 -8.91 -3.88 -1.73
CA LEU A 482 -8.07 -3.06 -2.62
C LEU A 482 -8.84 -2.56 -3.84
N LEU A 483 -9.86 -3.31 -4.27
CA LEU A 483 -10.78 -2.90 -5.35
C LEU A 483 -12.00 -2.12 -4.84
N GLY A 484 -12.09 -1.86 -3.53
CA GLY A 484 -13.23 -1.18 -2.91
C GLY A 484 -14.54 -1.97 -2.94
N LEU A 485 -14.48 -3.30 -3.04
CA LEU A 485 -15.65 -4.17 -3.18
C LEU A 485 -16.24 -4.56 -1.82
N THR A 486 -17.55 -4.55 -1.74
CA THR A 486 -18.31 -5.13 -0.64
C THR A 486 -18.37 -6.66 -0.75
N ALA A 487 -18.76 -7.34 0.34
CA ALA A 487 -18.92 -8.80 0.32
C ALA A 487 -19.93 -9.32 -0.75
N PRO A 488 -21.10 -8.68 -0.99
CA PRO A 488 -21.96 -9.05 -2.12
C PRO A 488 -21.29 -8.85 -3.49
N GLU A 489 -20.58 -7.72 -3.72
CA GLU A 489 -19.87 -7.46 -4.98
C GLU A 489 -18.75 -8.46 -5.22
N MET A 490 -17.97 -8.80 -4.20
CA MET A 490 -16.96 -9.87 -4.26
C MET A 490 -17.61 -11.21 -4.62
N THR A 491 -18.74 -11.54 -3.99
CA THR A 491 -19.46 -12.82 -4.20
C THR A 491 -19.95 -12.95 -5.63
N VAL A 492 -20.61 -11.94 -6.18
CA VAL A 492 -21.13 -12.01 -7.57
C VAL A 492 -20.02 -12.09 -8.60
N LEU A 493 -18.90 -11.38 -8.40
CA LEU A 493 -17.76 -11.44 -9.32
C LEU A 493 -17.12 -12.82 -9.34
N VAL A 494 -16.89 -13.44 -8.18
CA VAL A 494 -16.35 -14.81 -8.13
C VAL A 494 -17.32 -15.78 -8.81
N GLY A 495 -18.60 -15.77 -8.46
CA GLY A 495 -19.60 -16.66 -9.07
C GLY A 495 -19.72 -16.48 -10.58
N GLY A 496 -19.69 -15.24 -11.05
CA GLY A 496 -19.77 -14.91 -12.47
C GLY A 496 -18.54 -15.36 -13.25
N PHE A 497 -17.35 -15.15 -12.72
CA PHE A 497 -16.13 -15.65 -13.37
C PHE A 497 -16.13 -17.17 -13.45
N ARG A 498 -16.56 -17.88 -12.42
CA ARG A 498 -16.70 -19.35 -12.47
C ARG A 498 -17.71 -19.79 -13.51
N SER A 499 -18.86 -19.08 -13.64
CA SER A 499 -19.85 -19.41 -14.67
C SER A 499 -19.33 -19.14 -16.10
N LEU A 500 -18.40 -18.21 -16.26
CA LEU A 500 -17.72 -17.95 -17.53
C LEU A 500 -16.49 -18.85 -17.76
N GLY A 501 -16.23 -19.82 -16.90
CA GLY A 501 -15.08 -20.71 -17.02
C GLY A 501 -13.74 -20.06 -16.68
N ILE A 502 -13.75 -18.89 -16.03
CA ILE A 502 -12.55 -18.15 -15.66
C ILE A 502 -12.02 -18.67 -14.32
N SER A 503 -10.99 -19.51 -14.39
CA SER A 503 -10.31 -20.11 -13.25
C SER A 503 -8.95 -20.65 -13.69
N ALA A 504 -7.87 -20.10 -13.17
CA ALA A 504 -6.50 -20.51 -13.52
C ALA A 504 -6.19 -21.96 -13.11
N SER A 505 -6.79 -22.46 -12.03
CA SER A 505 -6.68 -23.85 -11.59
C SER A 505 -7.68 -24.79 -12.28
N GLY A 506 -8.73 -24.26 -12.91
CA GLY A 506 -9.87 -25.01 -13.41
C GLY A 506 -10.88 -25.40 -12.34
N ASP A 507 -10.60 -25.15 -11.07
CA ASP A 507 -11.52 -25.43 -9.96
C ASP A 507 -12.67 -24.41 -9.93
N GLY A 508 -13.82 -24.82 -9.38
CA GLY A 508 -14.99 -23.95 -9.20
C GLY A 508 -15.83 -23.73 -10.46
N VAL A 509 -15.40 -24.23 -11.62
CA VAL A 509 -16.21 -24.18 -12.86
C VAL A 509 -17.26 -25.27 -12.81
N PHE A 510 -18.47 -24.90 -12.40
CA PHE A 510 -19.55 -25.86 -12.13
C PHE A 510 -20.59 -25.96 -13.26
N THR A 511 -20.49 -25.08 -14.25
CA THR A 511 -21.37 -25.09 -15.42
C THR A 511 -20.77 -25.88 -16.59
N ALA A 512 -21.63 -26.40 -17.46
CA ALA A 512 -21.24 -27.01 -18.74
C ALA A 512 -21.17 -25.97 -19.89
N ASP A 513 -21.86 -24.82 -19.72
CA ASP A 513 -21.88 -23.73 -20.70
C ASP A 513 -21.16 -22.51 -20.13
N THR A 514 -19.90 -22.37 -20.49
CA THR A 514 -19.04 -21.25 -20.08
C THR A 514 -19.22 -19.99 -20.93
N ASN A 515 -20.18 -19.97 -21.84
CA ASN A 515 -20.51 -18.79 -22.64
C ASN A 515 -21.73 -18.03 -22.12
N THR A 516 -22.32 -18.52 -21.02
CA THR A 516 -23.48 -17.88 -20.39
C THR A 516 -23.15 -17.42 -18.98
N LEU A 517 -23.40 -16.14 -18.69
CA LEU A 517 -23.30 -15.59 -17.33
C LEU A 517 -24.51 -16.09 -16.53
N SER A 518 -24.28 -17.04 -15.64
CA SER A 518 -25.34 -17.71 -14.86
C SER A 518 -24.97 -17.76 -13.37
N ASN A 519 -25.99 -18.04 -12.55
CA ASN A 519 -25.84 -18.26 -11.11
C ASN A 519 -25.56 -19.72 -10.73
N ASP A 520 -25.25 -20.60 -11.70
CA ASP A 520 -25.00 -22.04 -11.51
C ASP A 520 -23.94 -22.36 -10.46
N PHE A 521 -22.98 -21.44 -10.28
CA PHE A 521 -21.94 -21.57 -9.26
C PHE A 521 -22.55 -21.73 -7.86
N PHE A 522 -23.53 -20.90 -7.52
CA PHE A 522 -24.16 -20.91 -6.20
C PHE A 522 -25.08 -22.10 -5.99
N ASP A 523 -25.88 -22.47 -7.00
CA ASP A 523 -26.72 -23.64 -6.96
C ASP A 523 -25.90 -24.90 -6.67
N THR A 524 -24.80 -25.04 -7.38
CA THR A 524 -23.92 -26.20 -7.27
C THR A 524 -23.14 -26.21 -5.97
N LEU A 525 -22.68 -25.04 -5.52
CA LEU A 525 -21.92 -24.90 -4.26
C LEU A 525 -22.77 -25.33 -3.06
N LEU A 526 -24.07 -25.03 -3.10
CA LEU A 526 -25.02 -25.32 -2.03
C LEU A 526 -25.73 -26.67 -2.18
N ASP A 527 -25.42 -27.47 -3.22
CA ASP A 527 -26.01 -28.76 -3.47
C ASP A 527 -25.70 -29.78 -2.33
N MET A 528 -26.73 -30.20 -1.62
CA MET A 528 -26.62 -31.12 -0.49
C MET A 528 -26.39 -32.59 -0.92
N SER A 529 -26.49 -32.93 -2.20
CA SER A 529 -26.23 -34.27 -2.72
C SER A 529 -24.74 -34.61 -2.79
N VAL A 530 -23.86 -33.62 -2.65
CA VAL A 530 -22.40 -33.77 -2.72
C VAL A 530 -21.73 -33.68 -1.35
N GLU A 531 -20.56 -34.29 -1.25
CA GLU A 531 -19.64 -34.21 -0.14
C GLU A 531 -18.30 -33.71 -0.67
N TRP A 532 -17.73 -32.67 -0.03
CA TRP A 532 -16.44 -32.13 -0.38
C TRP A 532 -15.32 -32.80 0.39
N LYS A 533 -14.30 -33.31 -0.31
CA LYS A 533 -13.13 -33.99 0.27
C LYS A 533 -11.86 -33.33 -0.20
N PRO A 534 -10.92 -32.99 0.71
CA PRO A 534 -9.62 -32.48 0.32
C PRO A 534 -8.90 -33.41 -0.65
N ASN A 535 -8.35 -32.90 -1.73
CA ASN A 535 -7.52 -33.64 -2.66
C ASN A 535 -6.05 -33.14 -2.71
N GLY A 536 -5.65 -32.27 -1.78
CA GLY A 536 -4.37 -31.62 -1.67
C GLY A 536 -4.34 -30.20 -2.30
N ASN A 537 -3.30 -29.44 -2.01
CA ASN A 537 -3.00 -28.13 -2.63
C ASN A 537 -4.18 -27.15 -2.70
N ASN A 538 -4.90 -26.95 -1.58
CA ASN A 538 -6.06 -26.05 -1.48
C ASN A 538 -7.23 -26.39 -2.44
N SER A 539 -7.28 -27.60 -2.98
CA SER A 539 -8.35 -28.09 -3.84
C SER A 539 -9.15 -29.20 -3.16
N TYR A 540 -10.41 -29.36 -3.58
CA TYR A 540 -11.37 -30.31 -3.02
C TYR A 540 -12.15 -30.98 -4.13
N ASP A 541 -12.41 -32.27 -3.97
CA ASP A 541 -13.27 -33.04 -4.85
C ASP A 541 -14.69 -33.11 -4.28
N ALA A 542 -15.68 -32.77 -5.09
CA ALA A 542 -17.08 -33.05 -4.81
C ALA A 542 -17.41 -34.50 -5.23
N THR A 543 -17.87 -35.30 -4.30
CA THR A 543 -18.36 -36.68 -4.56
C THR A 543 -19.83 -36.77 -4.24
N HIS A 544 -20.59 -37.42 -5.12
CA HIS A 544 -22.00 -37.67 -4.85
C HIS A 544 -22.16 -38.62 -3.66
N ARG A 545 -22.94 -38.21 -2.64
CA ARG A 545 -23.04 -38.93 -1.35
C ARG A 545 -23.49 -40.38 -1.43
N VAL A 546 -24.30 -40.71 -2.44
CA VAL A 546 -24.86 -42.06 -2.59
C VAL A 546 -24.01 -42.93 -3.51
N SER A 547 -23.62 -42.42 -4.69
CA SER A 547 -22.86 -43.20 -5.68
C SER A 547 -21.34 -43.19 -5.43
N GLY A 548 -20.81 -42.20 -4.69
CA GLY A 548 -19.37 -42.00 -4.51
C GLY A 548 -18.66 -41.49 -5.75
N GLU A 549 -19.39 -41.15 -6.80
CA GLU A 549 -18.83 -40.63 -8.05
C GLU A 549 -18.27 -39.20 -7.87
N LYS A 550 -17.06 -38.95 -8.37
CA LYS A 550 -16.49 -37.62 -8.44
C LYS A 550 -17.21 -36.80 -9.50
N MET A 551 -17.75 -35.66 -9.10
CA MET A 551 -18.56 -34.82 -9.97
C MET A 551 -17.77 -33.59 -10.47
N ARG A 552 -17.02 -32.95 -9.59
CA ARG A 552 -16.33 -31.66 -9.85
C ARG A 552 -15.24 -31.40 -8.81
N SER A 553 -14.49 -30.32 -9.02
CA SER A 553 -13.53 -29.83 -8.03
C SER A 553 -13.78 -28.35 -7.70
N ALA A 554 -13.34 -27.93 -6.53
CA ALA A 554 -13.39 -26.56 -6.06
C ALA A 554 -12.10 -26.19 -5.33
N SER A 555 -11.73 -24.94 -5.38
CA SER A 555 -10.67 -24.41 -4.54
C SER A 555 -11.20 -24.06 -3.13
N ARG A 556 -10.28 -23.78 -2.24
CA ARG A 556 -10.58 -23.24 -0.92
C ARG A 556 -11.32 -21.91 -1.00
N VAL A 557 -10.95 -21.06 -1.98
CA VAL A 557 -11.62 -19.80 -2.30
C VAL A 557 -13.08 -20.01 -2.70
N ASP A 558 -13.38 -21.05 -3.48
CA ASP A 558 -14.76 -21.35 -3.89
C ASP A 558 -15.59 -21.80 -2.69
N LEU A 559 -15.03 -22.66 -1.85
CA LEU A 559 -15.77 -23.26 -0.74
C LEU A 559 -16.05 -22.32 0.42
N VAL A 560 -15.30 -21.21 0.56
CA VAL A 560 -15.58 -20.23 1.62
C VAL A 560 -16.97 -19.62 1.48
N PHE A 561 -17.48 -19.46 0.25
CA PHE A 561 -18.84 -18.96 -0.02
C PHE A 561 -19.95 -19.92 0.43
N GLY A 562 -19.64 -21.17 0.66
CA GLY A 562 -20.58 -22.16 1.22
C GLY A 562 -20.37 -22.47 2.71
N SER A 563 -19.23 -22.04 3.29
CA SER A 563 -18.82 -22.39 4.66
C SER A 563 -18.78 -21.22 5.64
N ASN A 564 -18.41 -20.03 5.19
CA ASN A 564 -18.47 -18.83 6.02
C ASN A 564 -19.94 -18.37 6.15
N SER A 565 -20.40 -18.10 7.37
CA SER A 565 -21.82 -17.82 7.63
C SER A 565 -22.36 -16.60 6.91
N GLN A 566 -21.56 -15.54 6.79
CA GLN A 566 -21.94 -14.29 6.10
C GLN A 566 -21.95 -14.50 4.58
N LEU A 567 -20.87 -15.02 4.02
CA LEU A 567 -20.76 -15.26 2.57
C LEU A 567 -21.77 -16.29 2.10
N ARG A 568 -22.05 -17.33 2.91
CA ARG A 568 -23.10 -18.30 2.61
C ARG A 568 -24.49 -17.67 2.52
N SER A 569 -24.82 -16.76 3.44
CA SER A 569 -26.10 -16.06 3.39
C SER A 569 -26.27 -15.25 2.10
N ILE A 570 -25.17 -14.64 1.60
CA ILE A 570 -25.15 -13.94 0.32
C ILE A 570 -25.28 -14.94 -0.85
N ALA A 571 -24.55 -16.06 -0.81
CA ALA A 571 -24.64 -17.11 -1.81
C ALA A 571 -26.06 -17.70 -1.93
N GLU A 572 -26.76 -17.89 -0.81
CA GLU A 572 -28.16 -18.36 -0.78
C GLU A 572 -29.12 -17.39 -1.47
N VAL A 573 -28.88 -16.06 -1.42
CA VAL A 573 -29.66 -15.08 -2.18
C VAL A 573 -29.50 -15.32 -3.67
N TYR A 574 -28.28 -15.54 -4.15
CA TYR A 574 -28.02 -15.73 -5.58
C TYR A 574 -28.37 -17.14 -6.08
N ALA A 575 -28.40 -18.13 -5.21
CA ALA A 575 -28.85 -19.50 -5.54
C ALA A 575 -30.37 -19.65 -5.65
N SER A 576 -31.14 -18.62 -5.27
CA SER A 576 -32.62 -18.69 -5.36
C SER A 576 -33.10 -18.73 -6.81
N ASP A 577 -34.16 -19.51 -7.10
CA ASP A 577 -34.68 -19.74 -8.46
C ASP A 577 -35.04 -18.46 -9.23
N ASP A 578 -35.40 -17.39 -8.51
CA ASP A 578 -35.79 -16.10 -9.07
C ASP A 578 -34.64 -15.07 -9.09
N ALA A 579 -33.44 -15.45 -8.66
CA ALA A 579 -32.31 -14.53 -8.48
C ALA A 579 -31.52 -14.26 -9.76
N LYS A 580 -31.72 -14.98 -10.85
CA LYS A 580 -30.89 -14.89 -12.06
C LYS A 580 -30.71 -13.46 -12.57
N ASN A 581 -31.81 -12.68 -12.67
CA ASN A 581 -31.74 -11.30 -13.16
C ASN A 581 -31.02 -10.39 -12.17
N LYS A 582 -31.24 -10.59 -10.87
CA LYS A 582 -30.55 -9.86 -9.81
C LYS A 582 -29.05 -10.16 -9.88
N PHE A 583 -28.67 -11.41 -10.00
CA PHE A 583 -27.27 -11.83 -10.11
C PHE A 583 -26.57 -11.13 -11.29
N VAL A 584 -27.16 -11.17 -12.49
CA VAL A 584 -26.58 -10.52 -13.68
C VAL A 584 -26.47 -9.01 -13.49
N SER A 585 -27.48 -8.35 -12.93
CA SER A 585 -27.46 -6.92 -12.66
C SER A 585 -26.39 -6.54 -11.65
N ASP A 586 -26.28 -7.27 -10.56
CA ASP A 586 -25.29 -7.02 -9.51
C ASP A 586 -23.85 -7.32 -10.00
N PHE A 587 -23.69 -8.36 -10.82
CA PHE A 587 -22.40 -8.65 -11.47
C PHE A 587 -21.96 -7.49 -12.37
N ILE A 588 -22.84 -6.99 -13.25
CA ILE A 588 -22.53 -5.86 -14.13
C ILE A 588 -22.19 -4.62 -13.32
N SER A 589 -22.90 -4.36 -12.23
CA SER A 589 -22.62 -3.24 -11.33
C SER A 589 -21.24 -3.34 -10.69
N ALA A 590 -20.89 -4.50 -10.11
CA ALA A 590 -19.59 -4.76 -9.50
C ALA A 590 -18.45 -4.74 -10.53
N TRP A 591 -18.67 -5.30 -11.72
CA TRP A 591 -17.75 -5.24 -12.85
C TRP A 591 -17.43 -3.79 -13.23
N ASN A 592 -18.45 -2.96 -13.44
CA ASN A 592 -18.26 -1.55 -13.79
C ASN A 592 -17.52 -0.76 -12.72
N LYS A 593 -17.73 -1.08 -11.46
CA LYS A 593 -17.00 -0.48 -10.35
C LYS A 593 -15.49 -0.74 -10.49
N VAL A 594 -15.09 -1.98 -10.77
CA VAL A 594 -13.68 -2.32 -10.98
C VAL A 594 -13.11 -1.68 -12.24
N MET A 595 -13.86 -1.73 -13.36
CA MET A 595 -13.40 -1.17 -14.64
C MET A 595 -13.22 0.36 -14.60
N ASN A 596 -13.85 1.05 -13.66
CA ASN A 596 -13.78 2.50 -13.53
C ASN A 596 -13.10 2.95 -12.23
N ALA A 597 -12.49 2.06 -11.46
CA ALA A 597 -11.89 2.38 -10.16
C ALA A 597 -10.80 3.47 -10.24
N ASP A 598 -10.11 3.54 -11.37
CA ASP A 598 -9.03 4.51 -11.64
C ASP A 598 -9.48 5.73 -12.47
N ARG A 599 -10.79 5.92 -12.66
CA ARG A 599 -11.34 7.05 -13.43
C ARG A 599 -11.57 8.27 -12.53
N PHE A 600 -10.50 8.99 -12.25
CA PHE A 600 -10.50 10.24 -11.47
C PHE A 600 -10.72 11.50 -12.33
N ASP A 601 -10.98 11.31 -13.59
CA ASP A 601 -11.15 12.35 -14.61
C ASP A 601 -12.63 12.62 -14.94
N VAL A 602 -13.56 11.91 -14.30
CA VAL A 602 -15.00 11.98 -14.56
C VAL A 602 -15.83 12.07 -13.29
#